data_e1d79ffdaddfb7a166953cb99d276342
#
_entry.id   e1d79ffdaddfb7a166953cb99d276342
#
_cell.length_a   1.000
_cell.length_b   1.000
_cell.length_c   1.000
_cell.angle_alpha   90.00
_cell.angle_beta   90.00
_cell.angle_gamma   90.00
#
_symmetry.space_group_name_H-M   'P 1'
#
loop_
_entity.id
_entity.type
_entity.pdbx_description
1 polymer ?
#
loop_
_entity_poly.entity_id
_entity_poly.type
_entity_poly.pdbx_seq_one_letter_code
_entity_poly.pdbx_strand_id
1 'polypeptide(L)'
;MFNLNVIIEAVEEAKKRAKKRRFIQSVDLIVKLRDVDPKKKPEDRLNIAVPLPHPIPNKVPKICAIVSGSAVIAAREAKVDTILTKEDLEKLAGNKKAIKKLAQTHDFFVATPDMMVLVGRIMGPILGPRGKMPEVVPPNVDFKSVIERLRRSTRVRVKDQPQFMTRVGSEVMDSKEIAENIVAVLEEVMRRKYPREKIEWCKVKLTMGPPVDFNPFVE
;
A
#
# COMPACT_ATOMS: atom_id res chain seq x y z
N MET A 1 -0.80 20.09 13.58
CA MET A 1 -1.20 19.05 14.54
C MET A 1 -2.46 18.39 14.02
N PHE A 2 -2.66 17.09 14.22
CA PHE A 2 -3.88 16.39 13.76
C PHE A 2 -4.95 16.43 14.84
N ASN A 3 -6.22 16.60 14.45
CA ASN A 3 -7.37 16.48 15.35
C ASN A 3 -7.92 15.04 15.30
N LEU A 4 -7.48 14.22 16.24
CA LEU A 4 -7.85 12.80 16.28
C LEU A 4 -9.35 12.61 16.49
N ASN A 5 -10.01 13.46 17.30
CA ASN A 5 -11.43 13.35 17.59
C ASN A 5 -12.29 13.54 16.32
N VAL A 6 -11.96 14.53 15.49
CA VAL A 6 -12.65 14.76 14.21
C VAL A 6 -12.51 13.57 13.27
N ILE A 7 -11.33 12.93 13.26
CA ILE A 7 -11.10 11.73 12.45
C ILE A 7 -11.92 10.55 12.97
N ILE A 8 -11.99 10.36 14.29
CA ILE A 8 -12.79 9.29 14.92
C ILE A 8 -14.28 9.48 14.58
N GLU A 9 -14.81 10.68 14.76
CA GLU A 9 -16.20 11.01 14.44
C GLU A 9 -16.53 10.74 12.98
N ALA A 10 -15.64 11.13 12.05
CA ALA A 10 -15.83 10.86 10.62
C ALA A 10 -15.83 9.34 10.30
N VAL A 11 -14.98 8.55 10.97
CA VAL A 11 -14.97 7.10 10.82
C VAL A 11 -16.24 6.48 11.35
N GLU A 12 -16.73 6.90 12.50
CA GLU A 12 -17.98 6.42 13.09
C GLU A 12 -19.19 6.76 12.20
N GLU A 13 -19.22 7.98 11.68
CA GLU A 13 -20.27 8.39 10.76
C GLU A 13 -20.23 7.59 9.46
N ALA A 14 -19.05 7.32 8.91
CA ALA A 14 -18.92 6.46 7.75
C ALA A 14 -19.42 5.03 8.02
N LYS A 15 -19.16 4.49 9.21
CA LYS A 15 -19.70 3.19 9.65
C LYS A 15 -21.22 3.20 9.79
N LYS A 16 -21.80 4.25 10.37
CA LYS A 16 -23.25 4.42 10.55
C LYS A 16 -23.99 4.54 9.21
N ARG A 17 -23.44 5.31 8.27
CA ARG A 17 -24.04 5.54 6.93
C ARG A 17 -23.93 4.33 6.01
N ALA A 18 -23.01 3.42 6.28
CA ALA A 18 -22.81 2.24 5.45
C ALA A 18 -23.88 1.18 5.73
N LYS A 19 -24.49 0.65 4.66
CA LYS A 19 -25.42 -0.48 4.77
C LYS A 19 -24.62 -1.75 5.08
N LYS A 20 -25.14 -2.57 6.00
CA LYS A 20 -24.59 -3.90 6.30
C LYS A 20 -24.55 -4.76 5.03
N ARG A 21 -23.45 -5.48 4.85
CA ARG A 21 -23.21 -6.36 3.71
C ARG A 21 -22.90 -7.78 4.19
N ARG A 22 -22.91 -8.74 3.26
CA ARG A 22 -22.58 -10.15 3.56
C ARG A 22 -21.07 -10.40 3.64
N PHE A 23 -20.26 -9.35 3.59
CA PHE A 23 -18.80 -9.40 3.69
C PHE A 23 -18.31 -8.25 4.57
N ILE A 24 -17.14 -8.43 5.18
CA ILE A 24 -16.52 -7.40 6.00
C ILE A 24 -15.95 -6.32 5.08
N GLN A 25 -16.45 -5.08 5.23
CA GLN A 25 -16.05 -3.96 4.41
C GLN A 25 -14.70 -3.40 4.88
N SER A 26 -13.88 -2.95 3.94
CA SER A 26 -12.69 -2.15 4.25
C SER A 26 -13.07 -0.70 4.45
N VAL A 27 -12.27 0.01 5.25
CA VAL A 27 -12.33 1.47 5.40
C VAL A 27 -11.22 2.06 4.54
N ASP A 28 -11.61 2.93 3.62
CA ASP A 28 -10.72 3.57 2.66
C ASP A 28 -10.63 5.08 2.97
N LEU A 29 -9.40 5.59 3.01
CA LEU A 29 -9.07 7.01 3.04
C LEU A 29 -8.87 7.51 1.62
N ILE A 30 -9.54 8.62 1.28
CA ILE A 30 -9.40 9.32 0.01
C ILE A 30 -8.86 10.71 0.31
N VAL A 31 -7.78 11.09 -0.35
CA VAL A 31 -7.17 12.42 -0.19
C VAL A 31 -6.99 13.05 -1.56
N LYS A 32 -7.48 14.27 -1.72
CA LYS A 32 -7.25 15.10 -2.91
C LYS A 32 -6.13 16.09 -2.62
N LEU A 33 -5.29 16.28 -3.62
CA LEU A 33 -4.14 17.17 -3.56
C LEU A 33 -4.40 18.42 -4.41
N ARG A 34 -3.90 19.56 -3.93
CA ARG A 34 -3.96 20.86 -4.61
C ARG A 34 -2.63 21.13 -5.31
N ASP A 35 -2.68 21.75 -6.47
CA ASP A 35 -1.50 22.17 -7.24
C ASP A 35 -0.50 21.04 -7.54
N VAL A 36 -1.03 19.87 -7.84
CA VAL A 36 -0.28 18.65 -8.20
C VAL A 36 -0.79 18.13 -9.53
N ASP A 37 0.09 17.97 -10.51
CA ASP A 37 -0.27 17.39 -11.81
C ASP A 37 0.64 16.21 -12.15
N PRO A 38 0.34 15.01 -11.62
CA PRO A 38 1.19 13.83 -11.80
C PRO A 38 1.16 13.30 -13.23
N LYS A 39 0.23 13.78 -14.06
CA LYS A 39 0.16 13.42 -15.48
C LYS A 39 1.18 14.18 -16.30
N LYS A 40 1.26 15.51 -16.08
CA LYS A 40 2.23 16.37 -16.79
C LYS A 40 3.62 16.33 -16.15
N LYS A 41 3.66 16.25 -14.81
CA LYS A 41 4.91 16.23 -14.04
C LYS A 41 5.14 14.85 -13.42
N PRO A 42 5.98 14.00 -14.02
CA PRO A 42 6.31 12.68 -13.45
C PRO A 42 6.89 12.74 -12.04
N GLU A 43 7.58 13.83 -11.73
CA GLU A 43 8.11 14.14 -10.40
C GLU A 43 7.00 14.25 -9.35
N ASP A 44 5.79 14.67 -9.72
CA ASP A 44 4.63 14.74 -8.82
C ASP A 44 4.01 13.37 -8.51
N ARG A 45 4.53 12.28 -9.07
CA ARG A 45 4.05 10.93 -8.77
C ARG A 45 4.59 10.45 -7.44
N LEU A 46 3.76 9.73 -6.69
CA LEU A 46 4.12 9.09 -5.43
C LEU A 46 3.72 7.62 -5.47
N ASN A 47 4.59 6.75 -4.99
CA ASN A 47 4.28 5.32 -4.80
C ASN A 47 5.11 4.82 -3.62
N ILE A 48 4.48 4.73 -2.46
CA ILE A 48 5.11 4.32 -1.21
C ILE A 48 4.31 3.24 -0.50
N ALA A 49 4.98 2.39 0.26
CA ALA A 49 4.39 1.51 1.25
C ALA A 49 4.47 2.20 2.61
N VAL A 50 3.34 2.39 3.25
CA VAL A 50 3.23 3.03 4.57
C VAL A 50 2.91 1.97 5.60
N PRO A 51 3.76 1.71 6.58
CA PRO A 51 3.45 0.81 7.68
C PRO A 51 2.36 1.42 8.57
N LEU A 52 1.34 0.62 8.86
CA LEU A 52 0.24 1.03 9.73
C LEU A 52 0.54 0.63 11.17
N PRO A 53 0.27 1.50 12.16
CA PRO A 53 0.35 1.15 13.58
C PRO A 53 -0.51 -0.08 13.91
N HIS A 54 -1.75 -0.11 13.42
CA HIS A 54 -2.71 -1.21 13.66
C HIS A 54 -2.90 -2.02 12.38
N PRO A 55 -2.55 -3.33 12.41
CA PRO A 55 -2.70 -4.20 11.24
C PRO A 55 -4.17 -4.45 10.93
N ILE A 56 -4.50 -4.57 9.64
CA ILE A 56 -5.88 -4.83 9.20
C ILE A 56 -6.15 -6.34 9.25
N PRO A 57 -7.04 -6.83 10.14
CA PRO A 57 -7.15 -8.26 10.45
C PRO A 57 -7.61 -9.12 9.26
N ASN A 58 -8.52 -8.60 8.44
CA ASN A 58 -9.18 -9.40 7.40
C ASN A 58 -8.52 -9.32 6.03
N LYS A 59 -7.41 -8.63 5.90
CA LYS A 59 -6.78 -8.42 4.61
C LYS A 59 -5.28 -8.17 4.72
N VAL A 60 -4.58 -9.20 5.17
CA VAL A 60 -3.12 -9.21 5.22
C VAL A 60 -2.56 -9.15 3.79
N PRO A 61 -1.68 -8.20 3.47
CA PRO A 61 -1.06 -8.10 2.14
C PRO A 61 -0.27 -9.37 1.80
N LYS A 62 -0.47 -9.88 0.58
CA LYS A 62 0.32 -11.00 0.06
C LYS A 62 1.63 -10.50 -0.53
N ILE A 63 2.71 -11.18 -0.20
CA ILE A 63 4.07 -10.79 -0.57
C ILE A 63 4.69 -11.88 -1.45
N CYS A 64 5.33 -11.45 -2.55
CA CYS A 64 6.13 -12.31 -3.41
C CYS A 64 7.60 -11.92 -3.28
N ALA A 65 8.46 -12.87 -2.89
CA ALA A 65 9.90 -12.69 -2.82
C ALA A 65 10.59 -13.25 -4.06
N ILE A 66 11.47 -12.47 -4.65
CA ILE A 66 12.27 -12.83 -5.82
C ILE A 66 13.73 -12.82 -5.37
N VAL A 67 14.23 -13.99 -5.04
CA VAL A 67 15.48 -14.13 -4.30
C VAL A 67 16.39 -15.18 -4.91
N SER A 68 17.69 -15.02 -4.65
CA SER A 68 18.72 -15.98 -5.06
C SER A 68 19.55 -16.47 -3.87
N GLY A 69 20.22 -17.60 -4.04
CA GLY A 69 21.18 -18.13 -3.09
C GLY A 69 20.61 -18.33 -1.68
N SER A 70 21.36 -17.87 -0.67
CA SER A 70 21.00 -18.00 0.76
C SER A 70 19.73 -17.23 1.15
N ALA A 71 19.37 -16.18 0.43
CA ALA A 71 18.15 -15.40 0.68
C ALA A 71 16.86 -16.24 0.49
N VAL A 72 16.91 -17.35 -0.23
CA VAL A 72 15.79 -18.29 -0.37
C VAL A 72 15.42 -18.90 0.98
N ILE A 73 16.41 -19.25 1.80
CA ILE A 73 16.20 -19.82 3.14
C ILE A 73 15.55 -18.76 4.03
N ALA A 74 16.11 -17.55 4.06
CA ALA A 74 15.56 -16.44 4.84
C ALA A 74 14.10 -16.09 4.43
N ALA A 75 13.78 -16.15 3.14
CA ALA A 75 12.44 -15.93 2.64
C ALA A 75 11.46 -17.02 3.08
N ARG A 76 11.90 -18.29 3.16
CA ARG A 76 11.09 -19.41 3.70
C ARG A 76 10.83 -19.24 5.19
N GLU A 77 11.85 -18.91 5.97
CA GLU A 77 11.73 -18.65 7.41
C GLU A 77 10.79 -17.48 7.72
N ALA A 78 10.82 -16.43 6.88
CA ALA A 78 9.90 -15.30 6.96
C ALA A 78 8.47 -15.63 6.50
N LYS A 79 8.19 -16.88 6.10
CA LYS A 79 6.86 -17.37 5.66
C LYS A 79 6.26 -16.49 4.55
N VAL A 80 7.03 -16.14 3.54
CA VAL A 80 6.55 -15.37 2.38
C VAL A 80 5.55 -16.21 1.58
N ASP A 81 4.52 -15.57 1.02
CA ASP A 81 3.43 -16.28 0.33
C ASP A 81 3.88 -16.96 -0.96
N THR A 82 4.81 -16.36 -1.70
CA THR A 82 5.38 -16.93 -2.92
C THR A 82 6.84 -16.57 -3.03
N ILE A 83 7.66 -17.55 -3.33
CA ILE A 83 9.09 -17.37 -3.57
C ILE A 83 9.38 -17.73 -5.03
N LEU A 84 10.07 -16.86 -5.72
CA LEU A 84 10.53 -17.04 -7.10
C LEU A 84 12.05 -17.05 -7.13
N THR A 85 12.61 -18.09 -7.70
CA THR A 85 14.04 -18.23 -7.99
C THR A 85 14.39 -17.68 -9.37
N LYS A 86 15.67 -17.63 -9.71
CA LYS A 86 16.12 -17.25 -11.05
C LYS A 86 15.51 -18.12 -12.13
N GLU A 87 15.48 -19.44 -11.91
CA GLU A 87 14.92 -20.41 -12.85
C GLU A 87 13.42 -20.20 -13.07
N ASP A 88 12.67 -19.87 -11.99
CA ASP A 88 11.25 -19.58 -12.09
C ASP A 88 10.98 -18.30 -12.88
N LEU A 89 11.82 -17.27 -12.72
CA LEU A 89 11.73 -16.05 -13.52
C LEU A 89 12.01 -16.32 -15.01
N GLU A 90 13.00 -17.14 -15.32
CA GLU A 90 13.31 -17.51 -16.70
C GLU A 90 12.15 -18.28 -17.34
N LYS A 91 11.49 -19.19 -16.62
CA LYS A 91 10.26 -19.87 -17.07
C LYS A 91 9.08 -18.91 -17.27
N LEU A 92 9.04 -17.82 -16.53
CA LEU A 92 8.03 -16.77 -16.69
C LEU A 92 8.32 -15.83 -17.87
N ALA A 93 9.54 -15.86 -18.41
CA ALA A 93 9.91 -15.07 -19.58
C ALA A 93 8.99 -15.39 -20.76
N GLY A 94 8.35 -14.36 -21.34
CA GLY A 94 7.35 -14.50 -22.41
C GLY A 94 5.92 -14.81 -21.93
N ASN A 95 5.72 -15.35 -20.74
CA ASN A 95 4.38 -15.68 -20.21
C ASN A 95 3.72 -14.49 -19.49
N LYS A 96 3.27 -13.52 -20.29
CA LYS A 96 2.60 -12.30 -19.76
C LYS A 96 1.35 -12.62 -18.93
N LYS A 97 0.63 -13.74 -19.21
CA LYS A 97 -0.58 -14.12 -18.45
C LYS A 97 -0.22 -14.52 -17.02
N ALA A 98 0.81 -15.34 -16.84
CA ALA A 98 1.28 -15.77 -15.51
C ALA A 98 1.77 -14.57 -14.68
N ILE A 99 2.56 -13.67 -15.28
CA ILE A 99 3.03 -12.46 -14.60
C ILE A 99 1.87 -11.54 -14.20
N LYS A 100 0.86 -11.37 -15.07
CA LYS A 100 -0.35 -10.61 -14.72
C LYS A 100 -1.11 -11.23 -13.54
N LYS A 101 -1.21 -12.55 -13.49
CA LYS A 101 -1.85 -13.28 -12.38
C LYS A 101 -1.08 -13.06 -11.08
N LEU A 102 0.25 -13.19 -11.09
CA LEU A 102 1.10 -12.88 -9.93
C LEU A 102 0.92 -11.43 -9.47
N ALA A 103 0.92 -10.47 -10.40
CA ALA A 103 0.71 -9.06 -10.09
C ALA A 103 -0.69 -8.74 -9.53
N GLN A 104 -1.70 -9.56 -9.81
CA GLN A 104 -3.05 -9.42 -9.24
C GLN A 104 -3.18 -10.04 -7.86
N THR A 105 -2.54 -11.18 -7.63
CA THR A 105 -2.64 -11.93 -6.38
C THR A 105 -1.78 -11.40 -5.27
N HIS A 106 -0.67 -10.70 -5.58
CA HIS A 106 0.26 -10.17 -4.59
C HIS A 106 0.20 -8.65 -4.52
N ASP A 107 0.27 -8.12 -3.31
CA ASP A 107 0.24 -6.69 -3.04
C ASP A 107 1.64 -6.08 -3.07
N PHE A 108 2.62 -6.79 -2.53
CA PHE A 108 4.01 -6.35 -2.48
C PHE A 108 4.94 -7.37 -3.10
N PHE A 109 6.03 -6.86 -3.65
CA PHE A 109 7.13 -7.66 -4.19
C PHE A 109 8.42 -7.20 -3.52
N VAL A 110 9.29 -8.13 -3.18
CA VAL A 110 10.65 -7.88 -2.68
C VAL A 110 11.64 -8.64 -3.55
N ALA A 111 12.81 -8.08 -3.76
CA ALA A 111 13.84 -8.75 -4.54
C ALA A 111 15.24 -8.48 -3.97
N THR A 112 16.15 -9.44 -4.15
CA THR A 112 17.57 -9.22 -3.91
C THR A 112 18.16 -8.34 -5.04
N PRO A 113 19.22 -7.55 -4.76
CA PRO A 113 19.79 -6.61 -5.74
C PRO A 113 20.20 -7.28 -7.05
N ASP A 114 20.78 -8.46 -6.99
CA ASP A 114 21.23 -9.26 -8.13
C ASP A 114 20.07 -9.69 -9.05
N MET A 115 18.88 -9.91 -8.49
CA MET A 115 17.69 -10.29 -9.25
C MET A 115 16.97 -9.11 -9.92
N MET A 116 17.24 -7.87 -9.50
CA MET A 116 16.51 -6.70 -9.97
C MET A 116 16.63 -6.44 -11.47
N VAL A 117 17.80 -6.71 -12.07
CA VAL A 117 18.01 -6.55 -13.52
C VAL A 117 17.12 -7.51 -14.30
N LEU A 118 17.06 -8.76 -13.85
CA LEU A 118 16.22 -9.79 -14.48
C LEU A 118 14.73 -9.51 -14.30
N VAL A 119 14.33 -9.09 -13.11
CA VAL A 119 12.97 -8.66 -12.80
C VAL A 119 12.55 -7.48 -13.67
N GLY A 120 13.42 -6.47 -13.81
CA GLY A 120 13.18 -5.30 -14.65
C GLY A 120 12.88 -5.68 -16.10
N ARG A 121 13.65 -6.64 -16.64
CA ARG A 121 13.49 -7.12 -18.02
C ARG A 121 12.22 -7.95 -18.21
N ILE A 122 11.95 -8.91 -17.32
CA ILE A 122 10.87 -9.91 -17.49
C ILE A 122 9.53 -9.36 -16.95
N MET A 123 9.52 -8.81 -15.74
CA MET A 123 8.29 -8.40 -15.04
C MET A 123 8.03 -6.90 -15.07
N GLY A 124 9.06 -6.08 -15.33
CA GLY A 124 8.99 -4.61 -15.34
C GLY A 124 7.86 -4.04 -16.19
N PRO A 125 7.63 -4.49 -17.43
CA PRO A 125 6.54 -4.01 -18.29
C PRO A 125 5.14 -4.21 -17.69
N ILE A 126 4.98 -5.15 -16.75
CA ILE A 126 3.69 -5.45 -16.09
C ILE A 126 3.61 -4.86 -14.69
N LEU A 127 4.67 -4.95 -13.89
CA LEU A 127 4.71 -4.45 -12.51
C LEU A 127 4.86 -2.93 -12.45
N GLY A 128 5.66 -2.33 -13.35
CA GLY A 128 5.91 -0.89 -13.40
C GLY A 128 4.63 -0.06 -13.51
N PRO A 129 3.80 -0.24 -14.58
CA PRO A 129 2.55 0.49 -14.72
C PRO A 129 1.57 0.29 -13.57
N ARG A 130 1.66 -0.86 -12.86
CA ARG A 130 0.85 -1.17 -11.68
C ARG A 130 1.41 -0.57 -10.39
N GLY A 131 2.62 -0.02 -10.42
CA GLY A 131 3.31 0.50 -9.24
C GLY A 131 3.71 -0.59 -8.23
N LYS A 132 3.89 -1.82 -8.71
CA LYS A 132 4.24 -3.00 -7.89
C LYS A 132 5.68 -3.46 -8.12
N MET A 133 6.58 -2.54 -8.53
CA MET A 133 8.01 -2.88 -8.62
C MET A 133 8.52 -3.38 -7.27
N PRO A 134 9.39 -4.39 -7.27
CA PRO A 134 9.92 -4.93 -6.02
C PRO A 134 10.71 -3.89 -5.21
N GLU A 135 10.57 -3.98 -3.89
CA GLU A 135 11.47 -3.31 -2.96
C GLU A 135 12.77 -4.12 -2.87
N VAL A 136 13.90 -3.42 -3.00
CA VAL A 136 15.22 -4.08 -2.93
C VAL A 136 15.57 -4.33 -1.48
N VAL A 137 15.86 -5.60 -1.15
CA VAL A 137 16.32 -6.01 0.18
C VAL A 137 17.81 -6.33 0.10
N PRO A 138 18.67 -5.49 0.67
CA PRO A 138 20.10 -5.75 0.73
C PRO A 138 20.40 -7.01 1.58
N PRO A 139 21.51 -7.73 1.33
CA PRO A 139 21.85 -8.95 2.04
C PRO A 139 22.11 -8.74 3.55
N ASN A 140 22.41 -7.51 3.95
CA ASN A 140 22.71 -7.12 5.35
C ASN A 140 21.46 -6.79 6.16
N VAL A 141 20.27 -6.77 5.56
CA VAL A 141 19.02 -6.45 6.24
C VAL A 141 18.30 -7.73 6.60
N ASP A 142 17.78 -7.80 7.81
CA ASP A 142 16.95 -8.91 8.23
C ASP A 142 15.69 -9.00 7.37
N PHE A 143 15.64 -10.04 6.55
CA PHE A 143 14.55 -10.30 5.61
C PHE A 143 13.20 -10.42 6.33
N LYS A 144 13.19 -10.99 7.53
CA LYS A 144 11.98 -11.16 8.33
C LYS A 144 11.39 -9.82 8.74
N SER A 145 12.20 -8.88 9.19
CA SER A 145 11.74 -7.54 9.61
C SER A 145 11.11 -6.77 8.44
N VAL A 146 11.67 -6.89 7.22
CA VAL A 146 11.10 -6.26 6.01
C VAL A 146 9.74 -6.87 5.67
N ILE A 147 9.60 -8.19 5.73
CA ILE A 147 8.34 -8.87 5.45
C ILE A 147 7.26 -8.50 6.48
N GLU A 148 7.60 -8.49 7.77
CA GLU A 148 6.67 -8.10 8.82
C GLU A 148 6.21 -6.64 8.68
N ARG A 149 7.11 -5.74 8.30
CA ARG A 149 6.78 -4.35 7.99
C ARG A 149 5.81 -4.26 6.80
N LEU A 150 6.08 -4.98 5.72
CA LEU A 150 5.23 -4.97 4.53
C LEU A 150 3.85 -5.59 4.79
N ARG A 151 3.75 -6.60 5.65
CA ARG A 151 2.46 -7.21 6.05
C ARG A 151 1.54 -6.26 6.79
N ARG A 152 2.09 -5.25 7.45
CA ARG A 152 1.34 -4.18 8.11
C ARG A 152 1.22 -2.91 7.26
N SER A 153 1.76 -2.92 6.04
CA SER A 153 1.79 -1.74 5.20
C SER A 153 0.59 -1.65 4.27
N THR A 154 0.16 -0.42 4.03
CA THR A 154 -0.74 -0.08 2.94
C THR A 154 0.01 0.66 1.84
N ARG A 155 -0.50 0.60 0.60
CA ARG A 155 0.12 1.28 -0.54
C ARG A 155 -0.57 2.60 -0.82
N VAL A 156 0.20 3.68 -0.80
CA VAL A 156 -0.24 5.01 -1.24
C VAL A 156 0.34 5.30 -2.61
N ARG A 157 -0.52 5.63 -3.57
CA ARG A 157 -0.10 5.89 -4.94
C ARG A 157 -0.84 7.08 -5.55
N VAL A 158 -0.07 8.05 -6.03
CA VAL A 158 -0.51 9.16 -6.88
C VAL A 158 0.10 8.95 -8.26
N LYS A 159 -0.71 8.74 -9.30
CA LYS A 159 -0.21 8.38 -10.65
C LYS A 159 -0.68 9.33 -11.75
N ASP A 160 -1.96 9.40 -12.00
CA ASP A 160 -2.53 10.12 -13.15
C ASP A 160 -3.45 11.27 -12.71
N GLN A 161 -3.97 11.20 -11.49
CA GLN A 161 -4.84 12.20 -10.89
C GLN A 161 -4.23 12.74 -9.59
N PRO A 162 -4.50 14.00 -9.21
CA PRO A 162 -3.99 14.62 -7.99
C PRO A 162 -4.75 14.10 -6.77
N GLN A 163 -4.84 12.78 -6.63
CA GLN A 163 -5.50 12.14 -5.50
C GLN A 163 -4.95 10.75 -5.27
N PHE A 164 -5.11 10.26 -4.05
CA PHE A 164 -4.88 8.87 -3.73
C PHE A 164 -6.00 8.29 -2.89
N MET A 165 -6.17 7.00 -2.99
CA MET A 165 -7.05 6.22 -2.16
C MET A 165 -6.27 5.04 -1.60
N THR A 166 -6.39 4.83 -0.29
CA THR A 166 -5.71 3.74 0.39
C THR A 166 -6.57 3.16 1.49
N ARG A 167 -6.39 1.87 1.74
CA ARG A 167 -7.08 1.19 2.83
C ARG A 167 -6.37 1.49 4.16
N VAL A 168 -7.15 1.90 5.14
CA VAL A 168 -6.67 2.26 6.48
C VAL A 168 -7.24 1.39 7.60
N GLY A 169 -8.26 0.57 7.28
CA GLY A 169 -8.87 -0.27 8.28
C GLY A 169 -9.94 -1.22 7.73
N SER A 170 -10.69 -1.79 8.64
CA SER A 170 -11.84 -2.66 8.41
C SER A 170 -12.99 -2.23 9.32
N GLU A 171 -14.23 -2.51 8.92
CA GLU A 171 -15.43 -2.16 9.71
C GLU A 171 -15.45 -2.79 11.12
N VAL A 172 -14.73 -3.88 11.32
CA VAL A 172 -14.64 -4.58 12.61
C VAL A 172 -13.59 -3.99 13.57
N MET A 173 -12.71 -3.11 13.08
CA MET A 173 -11.70 -2.44 13.90
C MET A 173 -12.33 -1.31 14.71
N ASP A 174 -11.69 -0.96 15.83
CA ASP A 174 -12.07 0.22 16.59
C ASP A 174 -11.85 1.51 15.76
N SER A 175 -12.73 2.49 15.94
CA SER A 175 -12.65 3.76 15.21
C SER A 175 -11.38 4.55 15.57
N LYS A 176 -10.89 4.41 16.80
CA LYS A 176 -9.64 5.00 17.26
C LYS A 176 -8.43 4.39 16.54
N GLU A 177 -8.36 3.07 16.42
CA GLU A 177 -7.28 2.38 15.69
C GLU A 177 -7.24 2.80 14.21
N ILE A 178 -8.42 2.94 13.58
CA ILE A 178 -8.53 3.42 12.20
C ILE A 178 -8.05 4.86 12.09
N ALA A 179 -8.40 5.72 13.05
CA ALA A 179 -7.98 7.11 13.07
C ALA A 179 -6.44 7.23 13.22
N GLU A 180 -5.82 6.44 14.08
CA GLU A 180 -4.37 6.39 14.22
C GLU A 180 -3.68 5.91 12.91
N ASN A 181 -4.26 4.94 12.22
CA ASN A 181 -3.80 4.52 10.90
C ASN A 181 -3.92 5.65 9.85
N ILE A 182 -4.99 6.43 9.88
CA ILE A 182 -5.18 7.60 9.00
C ILE A 182 -4.09 8.64 9.25
N VAL A 183 -3.83 8.96 10.52
CA VAL A 183 -2.78 9.90 10.90
C VAL A 183 -1.42 9.43 10.39
N ALA A 184 -1.06 8.16 10.61
CA ALA A 184 0.20 7.59 10.15
C ALA A 184 0.37 7.68 8.61
N VAL A 185 -0.71 7.46 7.86
CA VAL A 185 -0.69 7.61 6.39
C VAL A 185 -0.47 9.06 5.99
N LEU A 186 -1.18 10.00 6.61
CA LEU A 186 -1.06 11.44 6.30
C LEU A 186 0.33 11.98 6.67
N GLU A 187 0.87 11.59 7.83
CA GLU A 187 2.22 11.97 8.25
C GLU A 187 3.29 11.49 7.27
N GLU A 188 3.22 10.23 6.85
CA GLU A 188 4.20 9.68 5.92
C GLU A 188 4.11 10.34 4.54
N VAL A 189 2.90 10.65 4.07
CA VAL A 189 2.67 11.36 2.80
C VAL A 189 3.23 12.78 2.89
N MET A 190 2.98 13.48 4.01
CA MET A 190 3.50 14.85 4.21
C MET A 190 5.02 14.86 4.36
N ARG A 191 5.58 13.91 5.08
CA ARG A 191 7.03 13.79 5.25
C ARG A 191 7.75 13.51 3.95
N ARG A 192 7.15 12.69 3.06
CA ARG A 192 7.79 12.26 1.82
C ARG A 192 7.66 13.27 0.69
N LYS A 193 6.50 13.93 0.56
CA LYS A 193 6.28 14.69 -0.66
C LYS A 193 5.27 15.83 -0.61
N TYR A 194 4.12 15.64 0.03
CA TYR A 194 3.03 16.60 -0.04
C TYR A 194 2.80 17.24 1.32
N PRO A 195 3.33 18.43 1.58
CA PRO A 195 3.11 19.13 2.83
C PRO A 195 1.61 19.47 3.02
N ARG A 196 1.23 19.91 4.22
CA ARG A 196 -0.15 20.18 4.62
C ARG A 196 -0.92 21.04 3.61
N GLU A 197 -0.27 22.07 3.08
CA GLU A 197 -0.86 23.06 2.17
C GLU A 197 -1.31 22.43 0.84
N LYS A 198 -0.74 21.30 0.46
CA LYS A 198 -1.10 20.54 -0.73
C LYS A 198 -2.26 19.57 -0.52
N ILE A 199 -2.71 19.36 0.71
CA ILE A 199 -3.90 18.53 1.00
C ILE A 199 -5.13 19.44 0.91
N GLU A 200 -5.97 19.19 -0.11
CA GLU A 200 -7.17 19.98 -0.36
C GLU A 200 -8.34 19.51 0.51
N TRP A 201 -8.63 18.22 0.51
CA TRP A 201 -9.64 17.60 1.36
C TRP A 201 -9.35 16.13 1.62
N CYS A 202 -9.89 15.63 2.72
CA CYS A 202 -9.87 14.23 3.12
C CYS A 202 -11.29 13.68 3.25
N LYS A 203 -11.49 12.43 2.79
CA LYS A 203 -12.73 11.69 2.97
C LYS A 203 -12.43 10.29 3.45
N VAL A 204 -13.32 9.78 4.29
CA VAL A 204 -13.31 8.38 4.71
C VAL A 204 -14.61 7.70 4.27
N LYS A 205 -14.51 6.46 3.85
CA LYS A 205 -15.68 5.66 3.45
C LYS A 205 -15.45 4.18 3.69
N LEU A 206 -16.54 3.44 3.85
CA LEU A 206 -16.53 2.00 3.70
C LEU A 206 -16.62 1.62 2.22
N THR A 207 -16.20 0.40 1.87
CA THR A 207 -16.13 -0.08 0.46
C THR A 207 -17.42 0.22 -0.32
N MET A 208 -18.59 -0.04 0.26
CA MET A 208 -19.90 0.17 -0.36
C MET A 208 -20.69 1.31 0.31
N GLY A 209 -20.06 2.07 1.22
CA GLY A 209 -20.67 3.20 1.91
C GLY A 209 -20.49 4.54 1.17
N PRO A 210 -21.28 5.55 1.51
CA PRO A 210 -21.06 6.92 1.06
C PRO A 210 -19.81 7.50 1.72
N PRO A 211 -19.11 8.45 1.07
CA PRO A 211 -17.97 9.14 1.66
C PRO A 211 -18.45 10.15 2.72
N VAL A 212 -17.61 10.33 3.75
CA VAL A 212 -17.75 11.37 4.78
C VAL A 212 -16.54 12.27 4.69
N ASP A 213 -16.79 13.56 4.58
CA ASP A 213 -15.75 14.61 4.55
C ASP A 213 -15.27 14.92 5.95
N PHE A 214 -13.99 15.17 6.11
CA PHE A 214 -13.40 15.64 7.37
C PHE A 214 -12.13 16.47 7.13
N ASN A 215 -11.86 17.40 8.05
CA ASN A 215 -10.60 18.12 8.09
C ASN A 215 -9.73 17.52 9.19
N PRO A 216 -8.61 16.82 8.86
CA PRO A 216 -7.77 16.16 9.85
C PRO A 216 -6.88 17.13 10.65
N PHE A 217 -6.83 18.40 10.27
CA PHE A 217 -5.92 19.37 10.86
C PHE A 217 -6.64 20.26 11.90
N VAL A 218 -5.90 20.57 12.95
CA VAL A 218 -6.33 21.62 13.92
C VAL A 218 -6.16 22.97 13.24
N GLU A 219 -7.17 23.82 13.33
CA GLU A 219 -7.09 25.22 12.91
C GLU A 219 -6.16 26.02 13.81
#